data_41ff86a25896a4149bd70006ac517c26
#
_entry.id   41ff86a25896a4149bd70006ac517c26
#
_cell.length_a   1.000
_cell.length_b   1.000
_cell.length_c   1.000
_cell.angle_alpha   90.00
_cell.angle_beta   90.00
_cell.angle_gamma   90.00
#
_symmetry.space_group_name_H-M   'P 1'
#
loop_
_entity.id
_entity.type
_entity.pdbx_description
1 polymer ?
#
loop_
_entity_poly.entity_id
_entity_poly.type
_entity_poly.pdbx_seq_one_letter_code
_entity_poly.pdbx_strand_id
1 'polypeptide(L)'
;MSMPPAGFGRAFDLSSLTKPKVEVDATASDEATVENFMADYVSRSKEKPVVLLAYSPRSAATVELRQLMASIAKEDNESWIFGAINADTQVQLAQALKITAVPFAIAFINEQPVALFDRIYPREQIVMVITKLFELAKEQGLNVQVPEVKEIPMEPEEAAALSALEKGDYSGAAMAYRNWLMRKPDEPVAKIGLAQCELMLRISALNPALTIKDADSEPTSIAKAVMAADVEIAQGLQKNAFARLINFVKNSSGDEKKQAKEHLLLLFQLVDPADPDLIRSRNELASALF
;
A
#
# COMPACT_ATOMS: atom_id res chain seq x y z
N MET A 1 5.85 22.05 -13.24
CA MET A 1 5.71 22.71 -11.93
C MET A 1 4.31 22.36 -11.41
N SER A 2 4.21 21.35 -10.55
CA SER A 2 2.94 20.92 -9.96
C SER A 2 2.87 21.51 -8.56
N MET A 3 1.85 22.33 -8.30
CA MET A 3 1.63 22.95 -6.99
C MET A 3 1.35 21.86 -5.94
N PRO A 4 1.89 21.98 -4.71
CA PRO A 4 1.52 21.09 -3.62
C PRO A 4 0.03 21.30 -3.24
N PRO A 5 -0.67 20.28 -2.76
CA PRO A 5 -2.07 20.40 -2.40
C PRO A 5 -2.24 21.39 -1.25
N ALA A 6 -3.20 22.30 -1.40
CA ALA A 6 -3.57 23.30 -0.41
C ALA A 6 -4.18 22.64 0.83
N GLY A 7 -3.39 22.53 1.89
CA GLY A 7 -3.78 21.95 3.17
C GLY A 7 -2.82 22.22 4.32
N PHE A 8 -1.65 22.77 4.01
CA PHE A 8 -0.63 23.11 4.99
C PHE A 8 -0.90 24.49 5.60
N GLY A 9 -1.58 24.55 6.75
CA GLY A 9 -1.75 25.84 7.42
C GLY A 9 -2.85 25.95 8.47
N ARG A 10 -3.37 24.82 8.98
CA ARG A 10 -4.26 24.90 10.16
C ARG A 10 -3.47 24.57 11.42
N ALA A 11 -3.19 25.58 12.21
CA ALA A 11 -2.59 25.44 13.54
C ALA A 11 -3.39 24.45 14.38
N PHE A 12 -2.68 23.49 14.97
CA PHE A 12 -3.24 22.59 15.98
C PHE A 12 -3.28 23.33 17.30
N ASP A 13 -4.38 23.25 18.02
CA ASP A 13 -4.51 23.84 19.36
C ASP A 13 -3.96 22.85 20.41
N LEU A 14 -2.74 23.10 20.86
CA LEU A 14 -2.04 22.29 21.86
C LEU A 14 -2.15 22.90 23.28
N SER A 15 -2.90 23.99 23.47
CA SER A 15 -2.98 24.71 24.74
C SER A 15 -3.56 23.90 25.90
N SER A 16 -4.34 22.85 25.58
CA SER A 16 -4.91 21.94 26.58
C SER A 16 -3.90 20.93 27.16
N LEU A 17 -2.69 20.80 26.58
CA LEU A 17 -1.68 19.81 26.96
C LEU A 17 -0.60 20.37 27.90
N THR A 18 -0.64 21.66 28.23
CA THR A 18 0.38 22.30 29.08
C THR A 18 0.03 22.19 30.56
N LYS A 19 0.19 21.03 31.19
CA LYS A 19 0.20 20.88 32.66
C LYS A 19 1.52 20.27 33.14
N PRO A 20 2.00 20.63 34.35
CA PRO A 20 3.36 20.33 34.78
C PRO A 20 3.58 18.87 35.22
N LYS A 21 4.81 18.45 35.03
CA LYS A 21 5.50 17.17 35.11
C LYS A 21 5.39 16.47 36.47
N VAL A 22 5.09 15.17 36.41
CA VAL A 22 5.47 14.18 37.45
C VAL A 22 6.58 13.33 36.83
N GLU A 23 7.73 13.28 37.50
CA GLU A 23 8.87 12.47 37.07
C GLU A 23 8.53 10.99 37.22
N VAL A 24 8.56 10.26 36.11
CA VAL A 24 8.50 8.80 36.08
C VAL A 24 9.73 8.30 35.31
N ASP A 25 10.44 7.38 35.94
CA ASP A 25 11.67 6.74 35.50
C ASP A 25 11.55 6.16 34.08
N ALA A 26 12.47 6.55 33.20
CA ALA A 26 12.39 6.28 31.77
C ALA A 26 13.04 4.94 31.43
N THR A 27 12.26 3.88 31.43
CA THR A 27 12.45 2.83 30.43
C THR A 27 11.75 3.30 29.17
N ALA A 28 12.51 3.58 28.11
CA ALA A 28 12.03 4.22 26.88
C ALA A 28 10.90 3.40 26.21
N SER A 29 9.70 3.63 26.66
CA SER A 29 8.49 3.25 25.96
C SER A 29 8.33 4.24 24.80
N ASP A 30 8.23 3.74 23.57
CA ASP A 30 7.91 4.53 22.38
C ASP A 30 6.48 5.08 22.42
N GLU A 31 5.78 4.97 23.55
CA GLU A 31 4.38 5.36 23.68
C GLU A 31 4.26 6.83 24.09
N ALA A 32 3.62 7.62 23.22
CA ALA A 32 3.30 9.01 23.45
C ALA A 32 1.99 9.13 24.22
N THR A 33 2.04 9.80 25.38
CA THR A 33 0.91 10.08 26.25
C THR A 33 0.71 11.59 26.40
N VAL A 34 -0.42 12.02 26.94
CA VAL A 34 -0.67 13.45 27.20
C VAL A 34 0.45 14.06 28.08
N GLU A 35 0.99 13.28 29.03
CA GLU A 35 1.99 13.75 30.00
C GLU A 35 3.37 13.98 29.35
N ASN A 36 3.79 13.09 28.45
CA ASN A 36 5.14 13.15 27.86
C ASN A 36 5.17 13.83 26.48
N PHE A 37 4.02 14.03 25.83
CA PHE A 37 3.91 14.51 24.46
C PHE A 37 4.72 15.80 24.20
N MET A 38 4.54 16.81 25.06
CA MET A 38 5.22 18.10 24.87
C MET A 38 6.72 18.01 25.10
N ALA A 39 7.15 17.33 26.17
CA ALA A 39 8.54 17.28 26.58
C ALA A 39 9.37 16.31 25.70
N ASP A 40 8.85 15.10 25.48
CA ASP A 40 9.63 14.03 24.88
C ASP A 40 9.52 14.02 23.34
N TYR A 41 8.48 14.69 22.78
CA TYR A 41 8.25 14.69 21.33
C TYR A 41 8.28 16.12 20.75
N VAL A 42 7.35 17.00 21.12
CA VAL A 42 7.22 18.30 20.46
C VAL A 42 8.46 19.16 20.66
N SER A 43 8.93 19.33 21.91
CA SER A 43 10.12 20.15 22.21
C SER A 43 11.41 19.59 21.57
N ARG A 44 11.53 18.26 21.47
CA ARG A 44 12.68 17.62 20.84
C ARG A 44 12.69 17.73 19.31
N SER A 45 11.58 18.13 18.71
CA SER A 45 11.52 18.37 17.27
C SER A 45 12.33 19.59 16.81
N LYS A 46 12.90 20.37 17.73
CA LYS A 46 13.92 21.40 17.47
C LYS A 46 15.31 20.84 17.21
N GLU A 47 15.56 19.62 17.65
CA GLU A 47 16.89 18.97 17.53
C GLU A 47 16.89 18.01 16.33
N LYS A 48 15.84 17.21 16.19
CA LYS A 48 15.67 16.22 15.13
C LYS A 48 14.20 15.97 14.83
N PRO A 49 13.83 15.53 13.60
CA PRO A 49 12.46 15.23 13.28
C PRO A 49 11.83 14.22 14.24
N VAL A 50 10.59 14.43 14.60
CA VAL A 50 9.80 13.52 15.43
C VAL A 50 8.66 12.99 14.60
N VAL A 51 8.43 11.69 14.60
CA VAL A 51 7.32 11.05 13.90
C VAL A 51 6.48 10.26 14.90
N LEU A 52 5.19 10.58 14.93
CA LEU A 52 4.20 9.91 15.78
C LEU A 52 3.23 9.13 14.91
N LEU A 53 3.00 7.87 15.26
CA LEU A 53 2.00 7.02 14.63
C LEU A 53 0.83 6.79 15.59
N ALA A 54 -0.35 7.24 15.24
CA ALA A 54 -1.58 6.82 15.90
C ALA A 54 -1.99 5.45 15.39
N TYR A 55 -2.20 4.52 16.32
CA TYR A 55 -2.56 3.14 16.05
C TYR A 55 -3.65 2.66 17.02
N SER A 56 -4.26 1.52 16.73
CA SER A 56 -5.15 0.81 17.65
C SER A 56 -4.65 -0.62 17.87
N PRO A 57 -4.49 -1.08 19.11
CA PRO A 57 -4.18 -2.48 19.41
C PRO A 57 -5.19 -3.50 18.86
N ARG A 58 -6.41 -3.05 18.55
CA ARG A 58 -7.48 -3.88 17.97
C ARG A 58 -7.28 -4.15 16.48
N SER A 59 -6.42 -3.39 15.83
CA SER A 59 -6.10 -3.54 14.41
C SER A 59 -4.70 -4.13 14.24
N ALA A 60 -4.60 -5.42 13.91
CA ALA A 60 -3.33 -6.09 13.69
C ALA A 60 -2.45 -5.35 12.68
N ALA A 61 -3.04 -4.86 11.59
CA ALA A 61 -2.33 -4.11 10.56
C ALA A 61 -1.69 -2.80 11.07
N THR A 62 -2.33 -2.10 12.01
CA THR A 62 -1.74 -0.89 12.62
C THR A 62 -0.66 -1.20 13.66
N VAL A 63 -0.75 -2.37 14.31
CA VAL A 63 0.31 -2.88 15.20
C VAL A 63 1.54 -3.27 14.40
N GLU A 64 1.37 -3.97 13.28
CA GLU A 64 2.48 -4.30 12.36
C GLU A 64 3.15 -3.04 11.79
N LEU A 65 2.36 -2.03 11.41
CA LEU A 65 2.89 -0.74 10.96
C LEU A 65 3.71 -0.04 12.06
N ARG A 66 3.25 -0.06 13.32
CA ARG A 66 4.02 0.45 14.46
C ARG A 66 5.37 -0.25 14.60
N GLN A 67 5.39 -1.58 14.54
CA GLN A 67 6.62 -2.36 14.63
C GLN A 67 7.57 -2.05 13.48
N LEU A 68 7.04 -1.92 12.27
CA LEU A 68 7.80 -1.55 11.09
C LEU A 68 8.45 -0.17 11.25
N MET A 69 7.70 0.85 11.67
CA MET A 69 8.24 2.20 11.87
C MET A 69 9.29 2.25 12.99
N ALA A 70 9.08 1.51 14.07
CA ALA A 70 10.07 1.38 15.14
C ALA A 70 11.37 0.72 14.65
N SER A 71 11.28 -0.29 13.76
CA SER A 71 12.48 -0.90 13.17
C SER A 71 13.24 0.06 12.25
N ILE A 72 12.52 0.83 11.43
CA ILE A 72 13.12 1.84 10.55
C ILE A 72 13.86 2.91 11.38
N ALA A 73 13.24 3.40 12.45
CA ALA A 73 13.89 4.39 13.32
C ALA A 73 15.20 3.88 13.95
N LYS A 74 15.24 2.61 14.35
CA LYS A 74 16.46 1.96 14.88
C LYS A 74 17.54 1.78 13.81
N GLU A 75 17.13 1.38 12.59
CA GLU A 75 18.04 1.21 11.46
C GLU A 75 18.68 2.53 11.01
N ASP A 76 17.94 3.65 11.15
CA ASP A 76 18.41 5.01 10.88
C ASP A 76 19.27 5.58 12.04
N ASN A 77 19.77 4.74 12.94
CA ASN A 77 20.57 5.13 14.10
C ASN A 77 19.89 6.21 14.96
N GLU A 78 18.57 6.14 15.10
CA GLU A 78 17.78 7.11 15.85
C GLU A 78 18.00 8.57 15.39
N SER A 79 18.26 8.76 14.10
CA SER A 79 18.39 10.09 13.50
C SER A 79 17.10 10.91 13.60
N TRP A 80 15.99 10.27 13.85
CA TRP A 80 14.68 10.83 14.16
C TRP A 80 14.05 10.11 15.36
N ILE A 81 13.08 10.75 16.01
CA ILE A 81 12.38 10.19 17.15
C ILE A 81 11.10 9.53 16.66
N PHE A 82 10.92 8.26 16.97
CA PHE A 82 9.66 7.57 16.78
C PHE A 82 8.86 7.55 18.08
N GLY A 83 7.53 7.76 17.97
CA GLY A 83 6.60 7.56 19.05
C GLY A 83 5.27 7.00 18.53
N ALA A 84 4.55 6.27 19.37
CA ALA A 84 3.27 5.66 19.05
C ALA A 84 2.17 6.21 19.96
N ILE A 85 1.05 6.62 19.39
CA ILE A 85 -0.15 7.07 20.12
C ILE A 85 -1.19 5.95 20.05
N ASN A 86 -1.49 5.35 21.19
CA ASN A 86 -2.61 4.42 21.27
C ASN A 86 -3.94 5.22 21.26
N ALA A 87 -4.62 5.24 20.12
CA ALA A 87 -5.83 6.03 19.93
C ALA A 87 -7.01 5.56 20.79
N ASP A 88 -6.99 4.32 21.27
CA ASP A 88 -8.04 3.77 22.12
C ASP A 88 -7.92 4.29 23.58
N THR A 89 -6.71 4.61 24.04
CA THR A 89 -6.43 5.06 25.41
C THR A 89 -6.08 6.55 25.49
N GLN A 90 -5.41 7.10 24.48
CA GLN A 90 -4.95 8.49 24.44
C GLN A 90 -5.95 9.40 23.66
N VAL A 91 -7.24 9.31 23.99
CA VAL A 91 -8.32 9.99 23.28
C VAL A 91 -8.14 11.52 23.26
N GLN A 92 -7.68 12.11 24.36
CA GLN A 92 -7.46 13.56 24.46
C GLN A 92 -6.32 14.01 23.50
N LEU A 93 -5.24 13.25 23.44
CA LEU A 93 -4.12 13.53 22.54
C LEU A 93 -4.54 13.37 21.08
N ALA A 94 -5.27 12.30 20.76
CA ALA A 94 -5.81 12.07 19.42
C ALA A 94 -6.74 13.22 18.98
N GLN A 95 -7.61 13.71 19.86
CA GLN A 95 -8.48 14.86 19.57
C GLN A 95 -7.69 16.16 19.37
N ALA A 96 -6.70 16.45 20.21
CA ALA A 96 -5.84 17.64 20.09
C ALA A 96 -5.09 17.64 18.75
N LEU A 97 -4.66 16.48 18.29
CA LEU A 97 -3.99 16.29 16.99
C LEU A 97 -4.96 16.10 15.80
N LYS A 98 -6.29 16.22 16.05
CA LYS A 98 -7.34 16.04 15.03
C LYS A 98 -7.26 14.70 14.29
N ILE A 99 -6.84 13.66 15.00
CA ILE A 99 -6.80 12.30 14.46
C ILE A 99 -8.20 11.72 14.48
N THR A 100 -8.77 11.46 13.31
CA THR A 100 -10.14 10.95 13.15
C THR A 100 -10.19 9.47 12.81
N ALA A 101 -9.08 8.92 12.32
CA ALA A 101 -8.97 7.51 11.94
C ALA A 101 -7.54 7.01 12.18
N VAL A 102 -7.36 5.70 12.28
CA VAL A 102 -6.06 5.03 12.39
C VAL A 102 -5.89 4.03 11.24
N PRO A 103 -4.65 3.87 10.71
CA PRO A 103 -3.43 4.55 11.14
C PRO A 103 -3.39 6.02 10.72
N PHE A 104 -2.74 6.87 11.50
CA PHE A 104 -2.44 8.25 11.12
C PHE A 104 -1.02 8.60 11.59
N ALA A 105 -0.18 9.03 10.66
CA ALA A 105 1.19 9.45 10.96
C ALA A 105 1.32 10.97 10.84
N ILE A 106 1.90 11.57 11.87
CA ILE A 106 2.19 13.00 11.94
C ILE A 106 3.64 13.21 12.38
N ALA A 107 4.32 14.17 11.77
CA ALA A 107 5.64 14.56 12.21
C ALA A 107 5.64 15.93 12.87
N PHE A 108 6.69 16.21 13.62
CA PHE A 108 7.00 17.53 14.15
C PHE A 108 8.41 17.93 13.73
N ILE A 109 8.55 19.16 13.21
CA ILE A 109 9.80 19.82 12.88
C ILE A 109 9.73 21.23 13.47
N ASN A 110 10.70 21.63 14.28
CA ASN A 110 10.68 22.92 14.95
C ASN A 110 9.35 23.23 15.65
N GLU A 111 8.76 22.23 16.34
CA GLU A 111 7.45 22.30 17.00
C GLU A 111 6.26 22.46 16.03
N GLN A 112 6.49 22.46 14.72
CA GLN A 112 5.44 22.56 13.72
C GLN A 112 4.98 21.18 13.25
N PRO A 113 3.67 20.91 13.29
CA PRO A 113 3.12 19.63 12.85
C PRO A 113 3.09 19.52 11.32
N VAL A 114 3.45 18.35 10.82
CA VAL A 114 3.39 17.97 9.40
C VAL A 114 2.67 16.65 9.28
N ALA A 115 1.51 16.62 8.63
CA ALA A 115 0.81 15.36 8.36
C ALA A 115 1.61 14.54 7.34
N LEU A 116 1.81 13.24 7.61
CA LEU A 116 2.56 12.36 6.73
C LEU A 116 1.64 11.46 5.91
N PHE A 117 0.87 10.60 6.58
CA PHE A 117 -0.04 9.67 5.91
C PHE A 117 -1.16 9.18 6.85
N ASP A 118 -2.24 8.71 6.24
CA ASP A 118 -3.48 8.26 6.90
C ASP A 118 -3.88 6.81 6.54
N ARG A 119 -2.94 6.03 5.96
CA ARG A 119 -3.14 4.65 5.53
C ARG A 119 -1.89 3.82 5.68
N ILE A 120 -2.02 2.51 5.51
CA ILE A 120 -0.89 1.59 5.55
C ILE A 120 -0.11 1.70 4.24
N TYR A 121 1.19 1.92 4.35
CA TYR A 121 2.13 1.93 3.24
C TYR A 121 3.16 0.80 3.38
N PRO A 122 3.66 0.27 2.26
CA PRO A 122 4.85 -0.59 2.26
C PRO A 122 6.07 0.15 2.82
N ARG A 123 7.04 -0.63 3.30
CA ARG A 123 8.28 -0.11 3.88
C ARG A 123 8.96 0.94 3.01
N GLU A 124 9.08 0.67 1.71
CA GLU A 124 9.77 1.52 0.74
C GLU A 124 9.13 2.91 0.67
N GLN A 125 7.80 2.97 0.68
CA GLN A 125 7.07 4.23 0.66
C GLN A 125 7.22 5.00 1.97
N ILE A 126 7.24 4.30 3.12
CA ILE A 126 7.49 4.92 4.42
C ILE A 126 8.89 5.53 4.45
N VAL A 127 9.92 4.80 4.01
CA VAL A 127 11.30 5.29 3.93
C VAL A 127 11.38 6.54 3.03
N MET A 128 10.69 6.55 1.89
CA MET A 128 10.61 7.72 1.02
C MET A 128 9.97 8.93 1.70
N VAL A 129 8.89 8.72 2.47
CA VAL A 129 8.23 9.78 3.25
C VAL A 129 9.16 10.34 4.33
N ILE A 130 9.89 9.47 5.04
CA ILE A 130 10.87 9.87 6.05
C ILE A 130 12.02 10.66 5.40
N THR A 131 12.54 10.22 4.25
CA THR A 131 13.58 10.96 3.52
C THR A 131 13.12 12.37 3.16
N LYS A 132 11.91 12.53 2.63
CA LYS A 132 11.33 13.85 2.33
C LYS A 132 11.12 14.71 3.58
N LEU A 133 10.80 14.07 4.71
CA LEU A 133 10.70 14.78 6.00
C LEU A 133 12.06 15.38 6.41
N PHE A 134 13.17 14.68 6.18
CA PHE A 134 14.51 15.19 6.44
C PHE A 134 14.89 16.34 5.50
N GLU A 135 14.53 16.26 4.23
CA GLU A 135 14.72 17.37 3.28
C GLU A 135 14.00 18.62 3.78
N LEU A 136 12.73 18.48 4.18
CA LEU A 136 11.94 19.57 4.75
C LEU A 136 12.54 20.10 6.06
N ALA A 137 13.03 19.22 6.94
CA ALA A 137 13.67 19.61 8.20
C ALA A 137 14.93 20.44 7.93
N LYS A 138 15.74 20.06 6.94
CA LYS A 138 16.92 20.80 6.50
C LYS A 138 16.56 22.15 5.92
N GLU A 139 15.49 22.24 5.11
CA GLU A 139 14.96 23.52 4.58
C GLU A 139 14.48 24.46 5.70
N GLN A 140 13.96 23.89 6.80
CA GLN A 140 13.55 24.64 7.99
C GLN A 140 14.69 24.94 8.95
N GLY A 141 15.94 24.66 8.58
CA GLY A 141 17.14 25.04 9.32
C GLY A 141 17.57 24.04 10.38
N LEU A 142 17.00 22.83 10.47
CA LEU A 142 17.52 21.78 11.32
C LEU A 142 18.85 21.25 10.74
N ASN A 143 19.84 21.12 11.59
CA ASN A 143 21.12 20.50 11.21
C ASN A 143 21.01 18.98 11.27
N VAL A 144 20.30 18.40 10.31
CA VAL A 144 20.08 16.95 10.23
C VAL A 144 20.76 16.36 9.00
N GLN A 145 21.33 15.17 9.16
CA GLN A 145 21.78 14.38 8.02
C GLN A 145 20.58 13.59 7.51
N VAL A 146 20.29 13.74 6.22
CA VAL A 146 19.27 12.91 5.56
C VAL A 146 19.74 11.46 5.68
N PRO A 147 18.93 10.55 6.24
CA PRO A 147 19.30 9.14 6.30
C PRO A 147 19.67 8.67 4.89
N GLU A 148 20.82 8.02 4.76
CA GLU A 148 21.10 7.31 3.52
C GLU A 148 20.01 6.28 3.35
N VAL A 149 19.17 6.48 2.34
CA VAL A 149 18.27 5.43 1.86
C VAL A 149 19.22 4.31 1.45
N LYS A 150 19.42 3.33 2.33
CA LYS A 150 20.03 2.08 1.90
C LYS A 150 19.09 1.56 0.84
N GLU A 151 19.44 1.80 -0.42
CA GLU A 151 18.74 1.18 -1.53
C GLU A 151 18.68 -0.31 -1.17
N ILE A 152 17.49 -0.80 -0.89
CA ILE A 152 17.31 -2.25 -0.77
C ILE A 152 17.77 -2.75 -2.13
N PRO A 153 18.86 -3.54 -2.22
CA PRO A 153 19.35 -3.96 -3.51
C PRO A 153 18.18 -4.63 -4.23
N MET A 154 17.81 -4.06 -5.37
CA MET A 154 16.77 -4.66 -6.22
C MET A 154 17.13 -6.12 -6.45
N GLU A 155 16.17 -7.01 -6.26
CA GLU A 155 16.41 -8.43 -6.51
C GLU A 155 16.90 -8.62 -7.96
N PRO A 156 17.90 -9.46 -8.19
CA PRO A 156 18.44 -9.65 -9.55
C PRO A 156 17.34 -10.03 -10.57
N GLU A 157 16.36 -10.79 -10.13
CA GLU A 157 15.24 -11.21 -10.96
C GLU A 157 14.27 -10.05 -11.22
N GLU A 158 14.08 -9.15 -10.26
CA GLU A 158 13.29 -7.92 -10.45
C GLU A 158 13.94 -7.01 -11.49
N ALA A 159 15.24 -6.77 -11.35
CA ALA A 159 16.00 -5.99 -12.32
C ALA A 159 15.94 -6.60 -13.73
N ALA A 160 16.03 -7.92 -13.83
CA ALA A 160 15.90 -8.64 -15.11
C ALA A 160 14.48 -8.50 -15.70
N ALA A 161 13.45 -8.60 -14.87
CA ALA A 161 12.06 -8.44 -15.30
C ALA A 161 11.79 -7.01 -15.80
N LEU A 162 12.22 -5.98 -15.06
CA LEU A 162 12.08 -4.58 -15.48
C LEU A 162 12.80 -4.29 -16.79
N SER A 163 14.05 -4.77 -16.95
CA SER A 163 14.80 -4.62 -18.20
C SER A 163 14.11 -5.30 -19.40
N ALA A 164 13.44 -6.44 -19.17
CA ALA A 164 12.67 -7.11 -20.21
C ALA A 164 11.39 -6.32 -20.55
N LEU A 165 10.69 -5.79 -19.54
CA LEU A 165 9.48 -4.98 -19.73
C LEU A 165 9.76 -3.69 -20.50
N GLU A 166 10.88 -3.01 -20.23
CA GLU A 166 11.31 -1.82 -20.99
C GLU A 166 11.48 -2.10 -22.49
N LYS A 167 11.82 -3.33 -22.84
CA LYS A 167 11.97 -3.80 -24.24
C LYS A 167 10.68 -4.37 -24.84
N GLY A 168 9.59 -4.41 -24.05
CA GLY A 168 8.34 -5.07 -24.43
C GLY A 168 8.42 -6.60 -24.45
N ASP A 169 9.49 -7.18 -23.88
CA ASP A 169 9.68 -8.64 -23.80
C ASP A 169 8.93 -9.20 -22.57
N TYR A 170 7.62 -9.36 -22.73
CA TYR A 170 6.79 -9.98 -21.68
C TYR A 170 7.16 -11.43 -21.39
N SER A 171 7.74 -12.14 -22.35
CA SER A 171 8.20 -13.53 -22.15
C SER A 171 9.42 -13.59 -21.24
N GLY A 172 10.42 -12.74 -21.50
CA GLY A 172 11.60 -12.60 -20.66
C GLY A 172 11.26 -12.14 -19.25
N ALA A 173 10.36 -11.16 -19.14
CA ALA A 173 9.88 -10.68 -17.83
C ALA A 173 9.14 -11.79 -17.05
N ALA A 174 8.25 -12.55 -17.69
CA ALA A 174 7.57 -13.67 -17.05
C ALA A 174 8.56 -14.74 -16.57
N MET A 175 9.61 -15.02 -17.34
CA MET A 175 10.66 -15.95 -16.92
C MET A 175 11.41 -15.45 -15.68
N ALA A 176 11.76 -14.17 -15.63
CA ALA A 176 12.44 -13.58 -14.49
C ALA A 176 11.56 -13.65 -13.23
N TYR A 177 10.28 -13.30 -13.31
CA TYR A 177 9.35 -13.44 -12.18
C TYR A 177 9.16 -14.89 -11.73
N ARG A 178 9.11 -15.87 -12.65
CA ARG A 178 9.06 -17.31 -12.28
C ARG A 178 10.33 -17.74 -11.54
N ASN A 179 11.50 -17.30 -11.97
CA ASN A 179 12.75 -17.58 -11.28
C ASN A 179 12.76 -16.99 -9.87
N TRP A 180 12.23 -15.76 -9.71
CA TRP A 180 12.07 -15.14 -8.40
C TRP A 180 11.15 -15.96 -7.49
N LEU A 181 10.00 -16.40 -7.99
CA LEU A 181 9.05 -17.22 -7.24
C LEU A 181 9.58 -18.62 -6.92
N MET A 182 10.49 -19.19 -7.71
CA MET A 182 11.18 -20.44 -7.34
C MET A 182 12.05 -20.25 -6.10
N ARG A 183 12.67 -19.09 -5.93
CA ARG A 183 13.50 -18.75 -4.78
C ARG A 183 12.69 -18.22 -3.60
N LYS A 184 11.68 -17.40 -3.87
CA LYS A 184 10.78 -16.77 -2.89
C LYS A 184 9.32 -16.97 -3.31
N PRO A 185 8.69 -18.10 -2.95
CA PRO A 185 7.35 -18.46 -3.43
C PRO A 185 6.24 -17.48 -3.02
N ASP A 186 6.45 -16.73 -1.96
CA ASP A 186 5.44 -15.80 -1.41
C ASP A 186 5.68 -14.34 -1.76
N GLU A 187 6.61 -14.04 -2.68
CA GLU A 187 6.90 -12.67 -3.11
C GLU A 187 5.71 -12.04 -3.87
N PRO A 188 5.04 -11.02 -3.29
CA PRO A 188 3.83 -10.46 -3.89
C PRO A 188 4.10 -9.76 -5.21
N VAL A 189 5.23 -9.05 -5.32
CA VAL A 189 5.62 -8.30 -6.53
C VAL A 189 5.81 -9.26 -7.69
N ALA A 190 6.49 -10.39 -7.45
CA ALA A 190 6.72 -11.40 -8.47
C ALA A 190 5.43 -12.10 -8.90
N LYS A 191 4.50 -12.39 -7.98
CA LYS A 191 3.19 -12.98 -8.29
C LYS A 191 2.36 -12.08 -9.20
N ILE A 192 2.25 -10.80 -8.85
CA ILE A 192 1.49 -9.82 -9.64
C ILE A 192 2.17 -9.57 -10.97
N GLY A 193 3.49 -9.36 -11.00
CA GLY A 193 4.25 -9.13 -12.22
C GLY A 193 4.16 -10.30 -13.21
N LEU A 194 4.23 -11.54 -12.72
CA LEU A 194 4.03 -12.74 -13.55
C LEU A 194 2.62 -12.78 -14.15
N ALA A 195 1.58 -12.56 -13.34
CA ALA A 195 0.20 -12.58 -13.81
C ALA A 195 -0.06 -11.50 -14.87
N GLN A 196 0.52 -10.30 -14.70
CA GLN A 196 0.44 -9.22 -15.70
C GLN A 196 1.15 -9.60 -17.01
N CYS A 197 2.37 -10.14 -16.93
CA CYS A 197 3.11 -10.59 -18.13
C CYS A 197 2.34 -11.69 -18.88
N GLU A 198 1.80 -12.66 -18.17
CA GLU A 198 1.01 -13.74 -18.75
C GLU A 198 -0.29 -13.23 -19.41
N LEU A 199 -0.95 -12.24 -18.81
CA LEU A 199 -2.07 -11.54 -19.46
C LEU A 199 -1.65 -10.91 -20.78
N MET A 200 -0.56 -10.12 -20.77
CA MET A 200 -0.07 -9.44 -21.98
C MET A 200 0.32 -10.43 -23.08
N LEU A 201 0.91 -11.57 -22.73
CA LEU A 201 1.22 -12.63 -23.67
C LEU A 201 -0.03 -13.25 -24.31
N ARG A 202 -1.08 -13.51 -23.50
CA ARG A 202 -2.35 -14.09 -24.00
C ARG A 202 -3.06 -13.16 -24.98
N ILE A 203 -3.02 -11.84 -24.74
CA ILE A 203 -3.71 -10.87 -25.60
C ILE A 203 -2.87 -10.30 -26.73
N SER A 204 -1.57 -10.59 -26.80
CA SER A 204 -0.60 -9.96 -27.71
C SER A 204 -0.96 -10.08 -29.21
N ALA A 205 -1.62 -11.16 -29.60
CA ALA A 205 -2.06 -11.40 -30.98
C ALA A 205 -3.55 -11.10 -31.21
N LEU A 206 -4.29 -10.62 -30.21
CA LEU A 206 -5.72 -10.41 -30.29
C LEU A 206 -6.04 -9.00 -30.78
N ASN A 207 -7.12 -8.89 -31.57
CA ASN A 207 -7.75 -7.60 -31.84
C ASN A 207 -8.83 -7.37 -30.79
N PRO A 208 -8.69 -6.37 -29.91
CA PRO A 208 -9.58 -6.18 -28.77
C PRO A 208 -11.08 -6.08 -29.15
N ALA A 209 -11.41 -5.25 -30.14
CA ALA A 209 -12.80 -5.03 -30.53
C ALA A 209 -13.44 -6.27 -31.17
N LEU A 210 -12.68 -7.00 -31.99
CA LEU A 210 -13.17 -8.23 -32.59
C LEU A 210 -13.33 -9.34 -31.56
N THR A 211 -12.36 -9.48 -30.63
CA THR A 211 -12.41 -10.51 -29.59
C THR A 211 -13.64 -10.35 -28.68
N ILE A 212 -13.95 -9.13 -28.27
CA ILE A 212 -15.14 -8.85 -27.46
C ILE A 212 -16.42 -9.14 -28.27
N LYS A 213 -16.49 -8.65 -29.52
CA LYS A 213 -17.64 -8.88 -30.41
C LYS A 213 -17.90 -10.35 -30.67
N ASP A 214 -16.84 -11.13 -30.91
CA ASP A 214 -16.93 -12.57 -31.14
C ASP A 214 -17.45 -13.33 -29.92
N ALA A 215 -17.01 -12.93 -28.72
CA ALA A 215 -17.49 -13.49 -27.47
C ALA A 215 -18.99 -13.15 -27.22
N ASP A 216 -19.42 -11.94 -27.57
CA ASP A 216 -20.79 -11.51 -27.39
C ASP A 216 -21.75 -12.23 -28.40
N SER A 217 -21.22 -12.60 -29.57
CA SER A 217 -21.98 -13.37 -30.56
C SER A 217 -22.11 -14.87 -30.24
N GLU A 218 -21.16 -15.40 -29.45
CA GLU A 218 -21.13 -16.82 -29.04
C GLU A 218 -20.98 -16.95 -27.52
N PRO A 219 -21.97 -16.59 -26.73
CA PRO A 219 -21.89 -16.48 -25.27
C PRO A 219 -21.70 -17.83 -24.55
N THR A 220 -21.86 -18.94 -25.26
CA THR A 220 -21.64 -20.30 -24.73
C THR A 220 -20.22 -20.81 -24.94
N SER A 221 -19.36 -20.08 -25.67
CA SER A 221 -17.98 -20.47 -25.91
C SER A 221 -17.07 -20.01 -24.77
N ILE A 222 -16.60 -20.94 -23.93
CA ILE A 222 -15.66 -20.65 -22.85
C ILE A 222 -14.35 -20.03 -23.37
N ALA A 223 -13.84 -20.53 -24.49
CA ALA A 223 -12.61 -20.01 -25.07
C ALA A 223 -12.73 -18.53 -25.45
N LYS A 224 -13.86 -18.13 -26.09
CA LYS A 224 -14.11 -16.73 -26.43
C LYS A 224 -14.37 -15.86 -25.20
N ALA A 225 -15.11 -16.38 -24.23
CA ALA A 225 -15.39 -15.66 -22.99
C ALA A 225 -14.11 -15.34 -22.21
N VAL A 226 -13.17 -16.28 -22.13
CA VAL A 226 -11.85 -16.10 -21.48
C VAL A 226 -11.00 -15.06 -22.22
N MET A 227 -10.90 -15.16 -23.56
CA MET A 227 -10.13 -14.18 -24.36
C MET A 227 -10.69 -12.77 -24.23
N ALA A 228 -12.02 -12.63 -24.26
CA ALA A 228 -12.67 -11.33 -24.10
C ALA A 228 -12.47 -10.75 -22.70
N ALA A 229 -12.55 -11.58 -21.65
CA ALA A 229 -12.28 -11.15 -20.29
C ALA A 229 -10.83 -10.69 -20.09
N ASP A 230 -9.85 -11.37 -20.70
CA ASP A 230 -8.44 -10.93 -20.70
C ASP A 230 -8.29 -9.54 -21.34
N VAL A 231 -8.92 -9.33 -22.49
CA VAL A 231 -8.91 -8.03 -23.20
C VAL A 231 -9.60 -6.95 -22.37
N GLU A 232 -10.75 -7.24 -21.77
CA GLU A 232 -11.49 -6.31 -20.93
C GLU A 232 -10.69 -5.89 -19.70
N ILE A 233 -9.99 -6.81 -19.02
CA ILE A 233 -9.09 -6.49 -17.92
C ILE A 233 -7.95 -5.57 -18.38
N ALA A 234 -7.31 -5.89 -19.51
CA ALA A 234 -6.21 -5.08 -20.04
C ALA A 234 -6.64 -3.67 -20.43
N GLN A 235 -7.91 -3.46 -20.74
CA GLN A 235 -8.51 -2.15 -21.03
C GLN A 235 -9.06 -1.42 -19.79
N GLY A 236 -8.91 -1.98 -18.58
CA GLY A 236 -9.47 -1.40 -17.36
C GLY A 236 -10.99 -1.57 -17.22
N LEU A 237 -11.58 -2.50 -17.98
CA LEU A 237 -13.01 -2.82 -17.96
C LEU A 237 -13.29 -4.04 -17.04
N GLN A 238 -12.71 -4.04 -15.84
CA GLN A 238 -12.76 -5.16 -14.90
C GLN A 238 -14.18 -5.63 -14.58
N LYS A 239 -15.11 -4.69 -14.44
CA LYS A 239 -16.52 -5.00 -14.20
C LYS A 239 -17.12 -5.88 -15.31
N ASN A 240 -16.80 -5.62 -16.57
CA ASN A 240 -17.30 -6.38 -17.72
C ASN A 240 -16.67 -7.77 -17.74
N ALA A 241 -15.36 -7.86 -17.56
CA ALA A 241 -14.63 -9.12 -17.51
C ALA A 241 -15.18 -10.07 -16.43
N PHE A 242 -15.38 -9.54 -15.23
CA PHE A 242 -15.91 -10.31 -14.12
C PHE A 242 -17.35 -10.76 -14.36
N ALA A 243 -18.22 -9.85 -14.82
CA ALA A 243 -19.60 -10.18 -15.13
C ALA A 243 -19.70 -11.26 -16.22
N ARG A 244 -18.88 -11.19 -17.25
CA ARG A 244 -18.82 -12.19 -18.34
C ARG A 244 -18.52 -13.58 -17.80
N LEU A 245 -17.46 -13.74 -17.03
CA LEU A 245 -17.06 -15.03 -16.49
C LEU A 245 -17.98 -15.54 -15.39
N ILE A 246 -18.53 -14.66 -14.54
CA ILE A 246 -19.53 -15.05 -13.53
C ILE A 246 -20.80 -15.56 -14.19
N ASN A 247 -21.28 -14.88 -15.25
CA ASN A 247 -22.42 -15.35 -16.01
C ASN A 247 -22.15 -16.71 -16.66
N PHE A 248 -20.94 -16.91 -17.16
CA PHE A 248 -20.54 -18.20 -17.69
C PHE A 248 -20.57 -19.28 -16.60
N VAL A 249 -20.02 -19.03 -15.41
CA VAL A 249 -20.06 -19.94 -14.26
C VAL A 249 -21.50 -20.29 -13.85
N LYS A 250 -22.43 -19.33 -13.89
CA LYS A 250 -23.85 -19.55 -13.56
C LYS A 250 -24.57 -20.46 -14.55
N ASN A 251 -24.21 -20.38 -15.83
CA ASN A 251 -24.94 -21.02 -16.91
C ASN A 251 -24.24 -22.27 -17.48
N SER A 252 -23.10 -22.68 -16.93
CA SER A 252 -22.32 -23.85 -17.36
C SER A 252 -22.18 -24.87 -16.26
N SER A 253 -21.70 -26.07 -16.64
CA SER A 253 -21.41 -27.17 -15.72
C SER A 253 -20.10 -27.89 -16.12
N GLY A 254 -19.64 -28.81 -15.30
CA GLY A 254 -18.46 -29.63 -15.59
C GLY A 254 -17.17 -28.82 -15.77
N ASP A 255 -16.39 -29.21 -16.78
CA ASP A 255 -15.06 -28.64 -17.01
C ASP A 255 -15.09 -27.17 -17.45
N GLU A 256 -16.10 -26.77 -18.21
CA GLU A 256 -16.22 -25.37 -18.65
C GLU A 256 -16.49 -24.43 -17.47
N LYS A 257 -17.38 -24.82 -16.54
CA LYS A 257 -17.61 -24.08 -15.29
C LYS A 257 -16.33 -23.95 -14.48
N LYS A 258 -15.57 -25.05 -14.38
CA LYS A 258 -14.29 -25.08 -13.68
C LYS A 258 -13.28 -24.12 -14.34
N GLN A 259 -13.14 -24.17 -15.65
CA GLN A 259 -12.23 -23.30 -16.42
C GLN A 259 -12.59 -21.83 -16.26
N ALA A 260 -13.87 -21.46 -16.37
CA ALA A 260 -14.33 -20.09 -16.18
C ALA A 260 -14.01 -19.58 -14.76
N LYS A 261 -14.26 -20.40 -13.74
CA LYS A 261 -13.92 -20.07 -12.34
C LYS A 261 -12.43 -19.88 -12.13
N GLU A 262 -11.61 -20.81 -12.61
CA GLU A 262 -10.15 -20.75 -12.46
C GLU A 262 -9.60 -19.49 -13.15
N HIS A 263 -10.05 -19.19 -14.35
CA HIS A 263 -9.64 -17.99 -15.07
C HIS A 263 -10.08 -16.71 -14.36
N LEU A 264 -11.32 -16.66 -13.84
CA LEU A 264 -11.79 -15.52 -13.05
C LEU A 264 -10.93 -15.27 -11.81
N LEU A 265 -10.49 -16.33 -11.12
CA LEU A 265 -9.61 -16.21 -9.96
C LEU A 265 -8.21 -15.68 -10.33
N LEU A 266 -7.70 -16.01 -11.53
CA LEU A 266 -6.48 -15.40 -12.06
C LEU A 266 -6.65 -13.91 -12.30
N LEU A 267 -7.77 -13.49 -12.90
CA LEU A 267 -8.05 -12.08 -13.16
C LEU A 267 -8.24 -11.26 -11.88
N PHE A 268 -8.76 -11.86 -10.82
CA PHE A 268 -8.89 -11.21 -9.51
C PHE A 268 -7.55 -10.82 -8.89
N GLN A 269 -6.44 -11.47 -9.27
CA GLN A 269 -5.11 -11.13 -8.78
C GLN A 269 -4.53 -9.88 -9.45
N LEU A 270 -5.10 -9.46 -10.59
CA LEU A 270 -4.63 -8.33 -11.39
C LEU A 270 -5.29 -7.00 -10.99
N VAL A 271 -6.25 -7.03 -10.08
CA VAL A 271 -7.03 -5.86 -9.66
C VAL A 271 -6.79 -5.57 -8.19
N ASP A 272 -6.78 -4.28 -7.82
CA ASP A 272 -6.60 -3.85 -6.44
C ASP A 272 -7.57 -4.58 -5.51
N PRO A 273 -7.10 -5.22 -4.43
CA PRO A 273 -7.95 -5.87 -3.44
C PRO A 273 -9.05 -4.97 -2.83
N ALA A 274 -8.85 -3.66 -2.83
CA ALA A 274 -9.81 -2.66 -2.34
C ALA A 274 -10.82 -2.21 -3.42
N ASP A 275 -10.68 -2.67 -4.67
CA ASP A 275 -11.57 -2.29 -5.77
C ASP A 275 -13.01 -2.76 -5.48
N PRO A 276 -14.01 -1.85 -5.52
CA PRO A 276 -15.41 -2.19 -5.23
C PRO A 276 -16.01 -3.24 -6.18
N ASP A 277 -15.61 -3.23 -7.45
CA ASP A 277 -16.10 -4.21 -8.45
C ASP A 277 -15.49 -5.59 -8.18
N LEU A 278 -14.24 -5.67 -7.72
CA LEU A 278 -13.63 -6.92 -7.29
C LEU A 278 -14.35 -7.50 -6.05
N ILE A 279 -14.60 -6.68 -5.04
CA ILE A 279 -15.29 -7.11 -3.81
C ILE A 279 -16.69 -7.64 -4.15
N ARG A 280 -17.44 -6.92 -4.98
CA ARG A 280 -18.76 -7.35 -5.45
C ARG A 280 -18.69 -8.68 -6.20
N SER A 281 -17.75 -8.79 -7.13
CA SER A 281 -17.61 -9.97 -8.00
C SER A 281 -17.19 -11.22 -7.22
N ARG A 282 -16.40 -11.09 -6.16
CA ARG A 282 -16.11 -12.21 -5.25
C ARG A 282 -17.37 -12.75 -4.55
N ASN A 283 -18.24 -11.85 -4.08
CA ASN A 283 -19.51 -12.23 -3.46
C ASN A 283 -20.47 -12.88 -4.48
N GLU A 284 -20.53 -12.34 -5.69
CA GLU A 284 -21.34 -12.90 -6.77
C GLU A 284 -20.85 -14.29 -7.22
N LEU A 285 -19.53 -14.49 -7.30
CA LEU A 285 -18.95 -15.80 -7.60
C LEU A 285 -19.29 -16.80 -6.48
N ALA A 286 -19.16 -16.41 -5.22
CA ALA A 286 -19.55 -17.28 -4.10
C ALA A 286 -21.01 -17.70 -4.22
N SER A 287 -21.95 -16.78 -4.51
CA SER A 287 -23.38 -17.09 -4.72
C SER A 287 -23.65 -17.93 -5.97
N ALA A 288 -22.77 -17.94 -6.97
CA ALA A 288 -22.90 -18.76 -8.18
C ALA A 288 -22.41 -20.20 -8.02
N LEU A 289 -21.68 -20.47 -6.94
CA LEU A 289 -21.10 -21.78 -6.65
C LEU A 289 -21.96 -22.61 -5.66
N PHE A 290 -22.82 -21.92 -4.89
CA PHE A 290 -23.72 -22.48 -3.90
C PHE A 290 -25.18 -22.16 -4.21
#